data_d66836ea7e2891afceb14dc9b2ab6db4
#
_entry.id   d66836ea7e2891afceb14dc9b2ab6db4
#
_cell.length_a   1.000
_cell.length_b   1.000
_cell.length_c   1.000
_cell.angle_alpha   90.00
_cell.angle_beta   90.00
_cell.angle_gamma   90.00
#
_symmetry.space_group_name_H-M   'P 1'
#
loop_
_entity.id
_entity.type
_entity.pdbx_description
1 polymer ?
#
loop_
_entity_poly.entity_id
_entity_poly.type
_entity_poly.pdbx_seq_one_letter_code
_entity_poly.pdbx_strand_id
1 'polypeptide(L)'
;MSRPVVHPNWLIDHPRITDGYSLEVTAKDIPALEAAAPGIWQEAPIAVPYLPGETNSARIAAAKAVRERGFEPMPHLSARRIESSEEFETYLKAVVEEAGVRRCFVVAGDPSEPAGPFSDSGSLIATGAFESAGIKVIGIGGHPDGHPVMSEEQCWQVLETKTSDIEARGMAALIVTQFSFDPDRVLAWLQEMRARGLDHAVRIGVPGPAGIKTLLRFAKFCGVGASSAVLKKYGISITNLLGSAGPEKFIDKLRVGLGPEHGKVRLHFYPFGGISKTVDWIADYERRHAVVEPHSGGPSGWPE
;
A
#
# COMPACT_ATOMS: atom_id res chain seq x y z
N MET A 1 -31.40 11.73 -5.68
CA MET A 1 -30.72 12.75 -4.87
C MET A 1 -29.60 12.04 -4.09
N SER A 2 -28.39 12.02 -4.65
CA SER A 2 -27.22 11.45 -3.98
C SER A 2 -26.80 12.36 -2.82
N ARG A 3 -26.66 11.79 -1.63
CA ARG A 3 -26.09 12.49 -0.48
C ARG A 3 -24.63 12.84 -0.79
N PRO A 4 -24.19 14.08 -0.54
CA PRO A 4 -22.78 14.40 -0.69
C PRO A 4 -21.98 13.54 0.31
N VAL A 5 -21.02 12.78 -0.19
CA VAL A 5 -20.06 12.06 0.64
C VAL A 5 -19.19 13.12 1.30
N VAL A 6 -19.43 13.40 2.57
CA VAL A 6 -18.54 14.26 3.37
C VAL A 6 -17.22 13.53 3.52
N HIS A 7 -16.20 13.93 2.76
CA HIS A 7 -14.86 13.39 2.89
C HIS A 7 -14.18 14.07 4.08
N PRO A 8 -13.79 13.32 5.12
CA PRO A 8 -12.95 13.88 6.18
C PRO A 8 -11.65 14.39 5.56
N ASN A 9 -11.24 15.58 5.94
CA ASN A 9 -10.02 16.21 5.45
C ASN A 9 -8.82 15.55 6.14
N TRP A 10 -8.25 14.53 5.55
CA TRP A 10 -7.24 13.65 6.13
C TRP A 10 -5.95 14.36 6.58
N LEU A 11 -5.60 15.46 5.92
CA LEU A 11 -4.45 16.28 6.31
C LEU A 11 -4.68 17.10 7.59
N ILE A 12 -5.95 17.39 7.92
CA ILE A 12 -6.31 18.09 9.16
C ILE A 12 -6.25 17.14 10.35
N ASP A 13 -6.68 15.87 10.16
CA ASP A 13 -6.71 14.87 11.21
C ASP A 13 -5.36 14.14 11.42
N HIS A 14 -4.40 14.31 10.49
CA HIS A 14 -3.13 13.61 10.47
C HIS A 14 -2.00 14.57 10.06
N PRO A 15 -1.40 15.28 11.02
CA PRO A 15 -0.42 16.33 10.76
C PRO A 15 0.90 15.82 10.17
N ARG A 16 1.19 14.50 10.26
CA ARG A 16 2.43 13.91 9.75
C ARG A 16 2.15 13.06 8.52
N ILE A 17 3.01 13.15 7.50
CA ILE A 17 2.89 12.35 6.29
C ILE A 17 2.96 10.83 6.55
N THR A 18 3.61 10.43 7.64
CA THR A 18 3.73 9.04 8.08
C THR A 18 2.50 8.55 8.84
N ASP A 19 1.59 9.41 9.26
CA ASP A 19 0.40 8.98 10.02
C ASP A 19 -0.43 7.96 9.22
N GLY A 20 -0.82 6.87 9.88
CA GLY A 20 -1.66 5.83 9.31
C GLY A 20 -1.01 5.07 8.13
N TYR A 21 0.31 4.99 8.08
CA TYR A 21 1.02 4.17 7.11
C TYR A 21 0.58 2.71 7.15
N SER A 22 0.85 1.98 6.08
CA SER A 22 0.71 0.53 6.02
C SER A 22 2.04 -0.12 5.67
N LEU A 23 2.16 -1.40 5.99
CA LEU A 23 3.36 -2.21 5.76
C LEU A 23 3.02 -3.47 4.96
N GLU A 24 4.05 -4.17 4.53
CA GLU A 24 3.93 -5.47 3.88
C GLU A 24 4.84 -6.49 4.59
N VAL A 25 4.34 -7.70 4.81
CA VAL A 25 5.10 -8.82 5.39
C VAL A 25 4.76 -10.12 4.69
N THR A 26 5.74 -10.95 4.43
CA THR A 26 5.54 -12.32 3.95
C THR A 26 5.33 -13.28 5.13
N ALA A 27 4.88 -14.49 4.87
CA ALA A 27 4.75 -15.52 5.92
C ALA A 27 6.08 -15.78 6.66
N LYS A 28 7.22 -15.57 6.00
CA LYS A 28 8.56 -15.74 6.58
C LYS A 28 8.97 -14.60 7.51
N ASP A 29 8.33 -13.44 7.39
CA ASP A 29 8.66 -12.23 8.15
C ASP A 29 7.91 -12.13 9.48
N ILE A 30 7.02 -13.07 9.79
CA ILE A 30 6.21 -13.04 11.01
C ILE A 30 7.05 -12.91 12.29
N PRO A 31 8.19 -13.63 12.47
CA PRO A 31 9.04 -13.41 13.64
C PRO A 31 9.64 -12.00 13.71
N ALA A 32 9.97 -11.42 12.56
CA ALA A 32 10.47 -10.05 12.48
C ALA A 32 9.35 -9.01 12.73
N LEU A 33 8.12 -9.28 12.28
CA LEU A 33 6.94 -8.48 12.62
C LEU A 33 6.71 -8.46 14.14
N GLU A 34 6.82 -9.62 14.79
CA GLU A 34 6.68 -9.72 16.25
C GLU A 34 7.67 -8.83 16.98
N ALA A 35 8.93 -8.86 16.58
CA ALA A 35 9.97 -8.02 17.16
C ALA A 35 9.73 -6.51 16.89
N ALA A 36 9.19 -6.15 15.74
CA ALA A 36 8.93 -4.76 15.34
C ALA A 36 7.57 -4.22 15.87
N ALA A 37 6.65 -5.09 16.30
CA ALA A 37 5.29 -4.74 16.67
C ALA A 37 5.16 -3.57 17.67
N PRO A 38 6.02 -3.44 18.72
CA PRO A 38 5.94 -2.31 19.63
C PRO A 38 6.14 -0.93 19.00
N GLY A 39 6.79 -0.86 17.82
CA GLY A 39 7.02 0.37 17.08
C GLY A 39 5.98 0.64 15.98
N ILE A 40 4.99 -0.24 15.80
CA ILE A 40 3.95 -0.09 14.79
C ILE A 40 2.66 0.41 15.47
N TRP A 41 2.00 1.40 14.85
CA TRP A 41 0.75 1.94 15.38
C TRP A 41 -0.37 0.87 15.37
N GLN A 42 -1.28 0.95 16.35
CA GLN A 42 -2.37 -0.01 16.50
C GLN A 42 -3.31 -0.02 15.28
N GLU A 43 -3.80 -1.20 14.92
CA GLU A 43 -4.65 -1.40 13.74
C GLU A 43 -3.99 -1.05 12.40
N ALA A 44 -2.66 -0.93 12.36
CA ALA A 44 -1.93 -0.70 11.11
C ALA A 44 -2.32 -1.74 10.05
N PRO A 45 -2.70 -1.33 8.83
CA PRO A 45 -2.93 -2.29 7.76
C PRO A 45 -1.60 -2.94 7.35
N ILE A 46 -1.56 -4.28 7.40
CA ILE A 46 -0.39 -5.05 6.99
C ILE A 46 -0.79 -5.96 5.83
N ALA A 47 -0.21 -5.69 4.68
CA ALA A 47 -0.38 -6.52 3.50
C ALA A 47 0.39 -7.84 3.65
N VAL A 48 -0.24 -8.94 3.22
CA VAL A 48 0.38 -10.27 3.17
C VAL A 48 0.42 -10.69 1.70
N PRO A 49 1.55 -10.46 1.00
CA PRO A 49 1.67 -10.75 -0.42
C PRO A 49 1.63 -12.24 -0.70
N TYR A 50 1.28 -12.57 -1.93
CA TYR A 50 1.38 -13.93 -2.45
C TYR A 50 2.77 -14.15 -3.03
N LEU A 51 3.57 -15.03 -2.41
CA LEU A 51 4.86 -15.43 -2.98
C LEU A 51 4.74 -16.80 -3.66
N PRO A 52 5.44 -17.00 -4.79
CA PRO A 52 5.50 -18.31 -5.44
C PRO A 52 5.96 -19.41 -4.47
N GLY A 53 5.24 -20.52 -4.44
CA GLY A 53 5.56 -21.66 -3.59
C GLY A 53 5.04 -21.57 -2.16
N GLU A 54 4.36 -20.49 -1.77
CA GLU A 54 3.64 -20.44 -0.49
C GLU A 54 2.30 -21.16 -0.59
N THR A 55 1.96 -21.92 0.43
CA THR A 55 0.67 -22.60 0.53
C THR A 55 -0.41 -21.65 1.06
N ASN A 56 -1.67 -21.93 0.75
CA ASN A 56 -2.80 -21.17 1.31
C ASN A 56 -2.81 -21.24 2.85
N SER A 57 -2.46 -22.38 3.44
CA SER A 57 -2.36 -22.51 4.91
C SER A 57 -1.29 -21.61 5.52
N ALA A 58 -0.12 -21.46 4.90
CA ALA A 58 0.93 -20.56 5.38
C ALA A 58 0.48 -19.09 5.31
N ARG A 59 -0.25 -18.71 4.25
CA ARG A 59 -0.77 -17.36 4.06
C ARG A 59 -1.91 -17.05 5.04
N ILE A 60 -2.79 -18.02 5.32
CA ILE A 60 -3.83 -17.91 6.36
C ILE A 60 -3.17 -17.73 7.73
N ALA A 61 -2.20 -18.56 8.06
CA ALA A 61 -1.45 -18.44 9.32
C ALA A 61 -0.75 -17.07 9.47
N ALA A 62 -0.19 -16.53 8.38
CA ALA A 62 0.41 -15.19 8.37
C ALA A 62 -0.64 -14.10 8.63
N ALA A 63 -1.79 -14.13 7.96
CA ALA A 63 -2.88 -13.19 8.21
C ALA A 63 -3.40 -13.26 9.65
N LYS A 64 -3.54 -14.46 10.20
CA LYS A 64 -3.92 -14.68 11.59
C LYS A 64 -2.87 -14.10 12.56
N ALA A 65 -1.59 -14.36 12.31
CA ALA A 65 -0.51 -13.80 13.11
C ALA A 65 -0.47 -12.26 13.10
N VAL A 66 -0.81 -11.63 11.97
CA VAL A 66 -0.98 -10.17 11.86
C VAL A 66 -2.14 -9.70 12.76
N ARG A 67 -3.30 -10.38 12.70
CA ARG A 67 -4.48 -10.06 13.51
C ARG A 67 -4.21 -10.20 15.01
N GLU A 68 -3.58 -11.29 15.43
CA GLU A 68 -3.28 -11.58 16.83
C GLU A 68 -2.35 -10.53 17.47
N ARG A 69 -1.61 -9.78 16.66
CA ARG A 69 -0.76 -8.66 17.12
C ARG A 69 -1.47 -7.30 17.11
N GLY A 70 -2.79 -7.28 16.87
CA GLY A 70 -3.61 -6.07 16.87
C GLY A 70 -3.55 -5.28 15.58
N PHE A 71 -3.08 -5.88 14.48
CA PHE A 71 -3.00 -5.23 13.17
C PHE A 71 -4.12 -5.67 12.24
N GLU A 72 -4.33 -4.93 11.15
CA GLU A 72 -5.32 -5.22 10.13
C GLU A 72 -4.71 -6.01 8.96
N PRO A 73 -4.92 -7.33 8.85
CA PRO A 73 -4.38 -8.10 7.73
C PRO A 73 -5.09 -7.75 6.42
N MET A 74 -4.28 -7.58 5.36
CA MET A 74 -4.74 -7.36 3.99
C MET A 74 -4.06 -8.37 3.05
N PRO A 75 -4.58 -9.61 2.97
CA PRO A 75 -3.98 -10.62 2.10
C PRO A 75 -4.10 -10.24 0.63
N HIS A 76 -3.03 -10.52 -0.14
CA HIS A 76 -3.03 -10.39 -1.58
C HIS A 76 -3.70 -11.62 -2.22
N LEU A 77 -4.49 -11.37 -3.24
CA LEU A 77 -5.06 -12.39 -4.11
C LEU A 77 -4.52 -12.17 -5.53
N SER A 78 -3.83 -13.17 -6.02
CA SER A 78 -3.20 -13.17 -7.34
C SER A 78 -4.06 -14.01 -8.28
N ALA A 79 -4.92 -13.36 -9.08
CA ALA A 79 -5.95 -14.03 -9.87
C ALA A 79 -5.41 -15.18 -10.71
N ARG A 80 -4.32 -14.96 -11.47
CA ARG A 80 -3.74 -15.97 -12.35
C ARG A 80 -3.07 -17.16 -11.65
N ARG A 81 -2.96 -17.12 -10.31
CA ARG A 81 -2.38 -18.21 -9.50
C ARG A 81 -3.45 -19.07 -8.82
N ILE A 82 -4.70 -18.68 -8.90
CA ILE A 82 -5.83 -19.40 -8.33
C ILE A 82 -6.28 -20.47 -9.32
N GLU A 83 -6.22 -21.73 -8.90
CA GLU A 83 -6.48 -22.88 -9.78
C GLU A 83 -7.97 -23.13 -10.01
N SER A 84 -8.83 -22.75 -9.05
CA SER A 84 -10.30 -22.93 -9.19
C SER A 84 -11.09 -21.91 -8.37
N SER A 85 -12.37 -21.75 -8.69
CA SER A 85 -13.30 -20.94 -7.91
C SER A 85 -13.47 -21.49 -6.49
N GLU A 86 -13.49 -22.80 -6.34
CA GLU A 86 -13.61 -23.47 -5.03
C GLU A 86 -12.40 -23.20 -4.13
N GLU A 87 -11.18 -23.24 -4.69
CA GLU A 87 -9.96 -22.86 -3.98
C GLU A 87 -10.05 -21.43 -3.48
N PHE A 88 -10.45 -20.50 -4.35
CA PHE A 88 -10.60 -19.10 -4.01
C PHE A 88 -11.59 -18.88 -2.87
N GLU A 89 -12.81 -19.43 -2.99
CA GLU A 89 -13.86 -19.29 -1.98
C GLU A 89 -13.45 -19.91 -0.64
N THR A 90 -12.80 -21.08 -0.68
CA THR A 90 -12.28 -21.75 0.51
C THR A 90 -11.21 -20.90 1.21
N TYR A 91 -10.26 -20.36 0.45
CA TYR A 91 -9.24 -19.47 0.99
C TYR A 91 -9.85 -18.19 1.58
N LEU A 92 -10.74 -17.54 0.82
CA LEU A 92 -11.39 -16.29 1.25
C LEU A 92 -12.20 -16.50 2.54
N LYS A 93 -12.98 -17.58 2.62
CA LYS A 93 -13.71 -17.97 3.83
C LYS A 93 -12.76 -18.16 5.01
N ALA A 94 -11.68 -18.91 4.82
CA ALA A 94 -10.72 -19.19 5.89
C ALA A 94 -10.06 -17.92 6.43
N VAL A 95 -9.61 -16.99 5.57
CA VAL A 95 -8.97 -15.74 6.05
C VAL A 95 -9.98 -14.81 6.76
N VAL A 96 -11.26 -14.85 6.37
CA VAL A 96 -12.31 -14.09 7.05
C VAL A 96 -12.62 -14.70 8.42
N GLU A 97 -12.82 -16.01 8.50
CA GLU A 97 -13.22 -16.70 9.73
C GLU A 97 -12.07 -16.79 10.75
N GLU A 98 -10.84 -17.08 10.30
CA GLU A 98 -9.70 -17.31 11.18
C GLU A 98 -8.88 -16.06 11.51
N ALA A 99 -8.79 -15.10 10.58
CA ALA A 99 -8.00 -13.89 10.76
C ALA A 99 -8.84 -12.59 10.78
N GLY A 100 -10.18 -12.69 10.71
CA GLY A 100 -11.06 -11.53 10.72
C GLY A 100 -10.79 -10.56 9.58
N VAL A 101 -10.36 -11.06 8.42
CA VAL A 101 -10.02 -10.22 7.26
C VAL A 101 -11.26 -9.49 6.76
N ARG A 102 -11.13 -8.18 6.59
CA ARG A 102 -12.18 -7.31 6.05
C ARG A 102 -11.74 -6.55 4.81
N ARG A 103 -10.46 -6.69 4.42
CA ARG A 103 -9.86 -6.06 3.27
C ARG A 103 -8.91 -7.00 2.55
N CYS A 104 -8.94 -6.99 1.22
CA CYS A 104 -8.04 -7.79 0.39
C CYS A 104 -7.36 -6.88 -0.63
N PHE A 105 -6.16 -7.25 -1.07
CA PHE A 105 -5.51 -6.61 -2.20
C PHE A 105 -5.52 -7.56 -3.39
N VAL A 106 -6.06 -7.13 -4.53
CA VAL A 106 -6.34 -7.99 -5.68
C VAL A 106 -5.49 -7.57 -6.87
N VAL A 107 -4.68 -8.50 -7.36
CA VAL A 107 -3.79 -8.30 -8.51
C VAL A 107 -4.00 -9.39 -9.55
N ALA A 108 -3.58 -9.14 -10.79
CA ALA A 108 -3.57 -10.17 -11.83
C ALA A 108 -2.58 -11.29 -11.48
N GLY A 109 -1.40 -10.93 -11.02
CA GLY A 109 -0.30 -11.84 -10.73
C GLY A 109 0.72 -11.92 -11.87
N ASP A 110 1.90 -12.49 -11.57
CA ASP A 110 3.05 -12.57 -12.48
C ASP A 110 2.92 -13.61 -13.61
N PRO A 111 2.19 -14.76 -13.46
CA PRO A 111 2.09 -15.73 -14.55
C PRO A 111 1.53 -15.10 -15.82
N SER A 112 2.14 -15.44 -16.97
CA SER A 112 1.63 -15.03 -18.29
C SER A 112 0.29 -15.67 -18.61
N GLU A 113 0.11 -16.93 -18.19
CA GLU A 113 -1.11 -17.70 -18.34
C GLU A 113 -1.77 -17.95 -16.98
N PRO A 114 -3.10 -17.88 -16.89
CA PRO A 114 -3.81 -18.21 -15.65
C PRO A 114 -3.76 -19.71 -15.37
N ALA A 115 -3.60 -20.08 -14.10
CA ALA A 115 -3.66 -21.47 -13.64
C ALA A 115 -5.09 -22.02 -13.62
N GLY A 116 -6.10 -21.16 -13.58
CA GLY A 116 -7.51 -21.50 -13.49
C GLY A 116 -8.40 -20.47 -14.19
N PRO A 117 -9.63 -20.23 -13.71
CA PRO A 117 -10.63 -19.46 -14.45
C PRO A 117 -10.39 -17.94 -14.45
N PHE A 118 -9.43 -17.42 -13.67
CA PHE A 118 -9.27 -15.99 -13.46
C PHE A 118 -8.10 -15.42 -14.27
N SER A 119 -8.40 -14.70 -15.34
CA SER A 119 -7.40 -14.12 -16.25
C SER A 119 -6.73 -12.85 -15.68
N ASP A 120 -7.44 -12.13 -14.80
CA ASP A 120 -7.01 -10.86 -14.22
C ASP A 120 -7.74 -10.54 -12.91
N SER A 121 -7.38 -9.44 -12.27
CA SER A 121 -8.02 -9.02 -11.01
C SER A 121 -9.49 -8.60 -11.18
N GLY A 122 -9.89 -8.11 -12.34
CA GLY A 122 -11.29 -7.77 -12.62
C GLY A 122 -12.19 -9.00 -12.63
N SER A 123 -11.75 -10.09 -13.29
CA SER A 123 -12.49 -11.36 -13.30
C SER A 123 -12.67 -11.93 -11.89
N LEU A 124 -11.69 -11.75 -11.01
CA LEU A 124 -11.78 -12.18 -9.61
C LEU A 124 -12.76 -11.29 -8.80
N ILE A 125 -12.73 -9.96 -9.00
CA ILE A 125 -13.66 -9.02 -8.37
C ILE A 125 -15.10 -9.30 -8.82
N ALA A 126 -15.30 -9.64 -10.09
CA ALA A 126 -16.61 -9.89 -10.69
C ALA A 126 -17.35 -11.14 -10.12
N THR A 127 -16.66 -12.02 -9.39
CA THR A 127 -17.26 -13.27 -8.85
C THR A 127 -18.41 -13.05 -7.86
N GLY A 128 -18.43 -11.94 -7.14
CA GLY A 128 -19.36 -11.71 -6.05
C GLY A 128 -18.97 -12.36 -4.72
N ALA A 129 -17.87 -13.08 -4.68
CA ALA A 129 -17.41 -13.79 -3.48
C ALA A 129 -16.94 -12.86 -2.37
N PHE A 130 -16.32 -11.73 -2.71
CA PHE A 130 -15.79 -10.77 -1.73
C PHE A 130 -16.91 -10.16 -0.87
N GLU A 131 -17.90 -9.57 -1.49
CA GLU A 131 -19.05 -8.98 -0.78
C GLU A 131 -19.85 -10.05 -0.02
N SER A 132 -20.00 -11.24 -0.59
CA SER A 132 -20.66 -12.37 0.06
C SER A 132 -19.92 -12.85 1.31
N ALA A 133 -18.58 -12.81 1.30
CA ALA A 133 -17.75 -13.12 2.46
C ALA A 133 -17.65 -11.98 3.48
N GLY A 134 -18.28 -10.83 3.21
CA GLY A 134 -18.29 -9.67 4.10
C GLY A 134 -17.04 -8.78 4.02
N ILE A 135 -16.24 -8.89 2.96
CA ILE A 135 -15.14 -7.96 2.68
C ILE A 135 -15.71 -6.55 2.46
N LYS A 136 -15.03 -5.56 3.00
CA LYS A 136 -15.47 -4.15 2.96
C LYS A 136 -14.60 -3.28 2.08
N VAL A 137 -13.34 -3.68 1.88
CA VAL A 137 -12.37 -2.90 1.11
C VAL A 137 -11.61 -3.80 0.15
N ILE A 138 -11.56 -3.42 -1.12
CA ILE A 138 -10.70 -4.05 -2.12
C ILE A 138 -9.59 -3.07 -2.49
N GLY A 139 -8.35 -3.47 -2.21
CA GLY A 139 -7.15 -2.80 -2.69
C GLY A 139 -6.84 -3.24 -4.13
N ILE A 140 -6.48 -2.28 -4.96
CA ILE A 140 -6.06 -2.48 -6.35
C ILE A 140 -4.80 -1.68 -6.65
N GLY A 141 -4.02 -2.11 -7.65
CA GLY A 141 -2.76 -1.47 -8.01
C GLY A 141 -2.93 -0.14 -8.75
N GLY A 142 -2.13 0.86 -8.37
CA GLY A 142 -1.88 2.08 -9.14
C GLY A 142 -0.46 2.11 -9.69
N HIS A 143 -0.23 2.74 -10.83
CA HIS A 143 1.05 2.68 -11.56
C HIS A 143 1.57 4.07 -11.95
N PRO A 144 2.08 4.89 -11.00
CA PRO A 144 2.58 6.24 -11.30
C PRO A 144 3.74 6.25 -12.30
N ASP A 145 4.60 5.22 -12.28
CA ASP A 145 5.73 5.08 -13.20
C ASP A 145 5.38 4.37 -14.51
N GLY A 146 4.09 4.03 -14.71
CA GLY A 146 3.61 3.21 -15.81
C GLY A 146 3.62 1.72 -15.50
N HIS A 147 3.16 0.91 -16.43
CA HIS A 147 3.06 -0.54 -16.31
C HIS A 147 3.85 -1.22 -17.45
N PRO A 148 4.58 -2.34 -17.19
CA PRO A 148 5.47 -2.93 -18.20
C PRO A 148 4.77 -3.44 -19.47
N VAL A 149 3.46 -3.76 -19.40
CA VAL A 149 2.72 -4.36 -20.51
C VAL A 149 1.44 -3.63 -20.90
N MET A 150 1.10 -2.54 -20.19
CA MET A 150 -0.08 -1.69 -20.50
C MET A 150 0.36 -0.29 -20.84
N SER A 151 -0.32 0.36 -21.79
CA SER A 151 -0.18 1.79 -22.01
C SER A 151 -0.74 2.60 -20.82
N GLU A 152 -0.37 3.86 -20.71
CA GLU A 152 -0.88 4.75 -19.68
C GLU A 152 -2.41 4.82 -19.70
N GLU A 153 -3.00 4.99 -20.88
CA GLU A 153 -4.47 5.02 -21.03
C GLU A 153 -5.13 3.70 -20.63
N GLN A 154 -4.52 2.55 -20.94
CA GLN A 154 -5.01 1.25 -20.47
C GLN A 154 -4.94 1.14 -18.94
N CYS A 155 -3.90 1.70 -18.30
CA CYS A 155 -3.82 1.73 -16.84
C CYS A 155 -4.97 2.53 -16.22
N TRP A 156 -5.31 3.67 -16.81
CA TRP A 156 -6.45 4.49 -16.37
C TRP A 156 -7.78 3.77 -16.56
N GLN A 157 -8.05 3.22 -17.74
CA GLN A 157 -9.29 2.48 -18.02
C GLN A 157 -9.50 1.30 -17.07
N VAL A 158 -8.43 0.54 -16.81
CA VAL A 158 -8.46 -0.59 -15.86
C VAL A 158 -8.73 -0.10 -14.44
N LEU A 159 -8.15 1.04 -14.03
CA LEU A 159 -8.36 1.62 -12.72
C LEU A 159 -9.81 2.09 -12.55
N GLU A 160 -10.32 2.85 -13.51
CA GLU A 160 -11.70 3.37 -13.56
C GLU A 160 -12.72 2.22 -13.53
N THR A 161 -12.53 1.21 -14.36
CA THR A 161 -13.43 0.04 -14.40
C THR A 161 -13.45 -0.68 -13.05
N LYS A 162 -12.29 -0.98 -12.47
CA LYS A 162 -12.22 -1.72 -11.21
C LYS A 162 -12.80 -0.94 -10.03
N THR A 163 -12.53 0.36 -9.95
CA THR A 163 -13.10 1.20 -8.88
C THR A 163 -14.62 1.23 -8.97
N SER A 164 -15.16 1.40 -10.18
CA SER A 164 -16.61 1.38 -10.43
C SER A 164 -17.24 0.02 -10.07
N ASP A 165 -16.62 -1.10 -10.46
CA ASP A 165 -17.11 -2.45 -10.17
C ASP A 165 -17.12 -2.75 -8.66
N ILE A 166 -16.07 -2.34 -7.95
CA ILE A 166 -15.96 -2.51 -6.49
C ILE A 166 -17.06 -1.73 -5.78
N GLU A 167 -17.28 -0.47 -6.16
CA GLU A 167 -18.28 0.39 -5.56
C GLU A 167 -19.71 -0.05 -5.90
N ALA A 168 -19.96 -0.51 -7.12
CA ALA A 168 -21.25 -1.06 -7.53
C ALA A 168 -21.66 -2.29 -6.68
N ARG A 169 -20.67 -3.01 -6.11
CA ARG A 169 -20.85 -4.15 -5.20
C ARG A 169 -20.94 -3.76 -3.73
N GLY A 170 -20.95 -2.46 -3.41
CA GLY A 170 -21.07 -1.93 -2.04
C GLY A 170 -19.80 -2.02 -1.21
N MET A 171 -18.64 -2.24 -1.85
CA MET A 171 -17.33 -2.21 -1.21
C MET A 171 -16.60 -0.89 -1.49
N ALA A 172 -15.63 -0.55 -0.67
CA ALA A 172 -14.76 0.60 -0.90
C ALA A 172 -13.52 0.21 -1.72
N ALA A 173 -13.19 0.99 -2.74
CA ALA A 173 -11.95 0.85 -3.47
C ALA A 173 -10.81 1.59 -2.74
N LEU A 174 -9.67 0.90 -2.59
CA LEU A 174 -8.41 1.45 -2.08
C LEU A 174 -7.34 1.29 -3.16
N ILE A 175 -6.68 2.36 -3.53
CA ILE A 175 -5.59 2.27 -4.50
C ILE A 175 -4.26 2.22 -3.75
N VAL A 176 -3.46 1.18 -4.01
CA VAL A 176 -2.09 1.09 -3.51
C VAL A 176 -1.15 1.15 -4.70
N THR A 177 -0.32 2.18 -4.76
CA THR A 177 0.57 2.31 -5.92
C THR A 177 1.73 1.33 -5.82
N GLN A 178 2.25 0.92 -6.98
CA GLN A 178 3.60 0.38 -7.03
C GLN A 178 4.55 1.39 -6.39
N PHE A 179 5.63 0.93 -5.78
CA PHE A 179 6.64 1.85 -5.25
C PHE A 179 7.27 2.66 -6.40
N SER A 180 7.71 3.86 -6.06
CA SER A 180 8.40 4.76 -6.98
C SER A 180 9.66 5.34 -6.33
N PHE A 181 10.60 5.77 -7.16
CA PHE A 181 11.74 6.59 -6.77
C PHE A 181 11.57 8.07 -7.20
N ASP A 182 10.51 8.38 -7.95
CA ASP A 182 10.25 9.73 -8.47
C ASP A 182 9.00 10.36 -7.84
N PRO A 183 9.15 11.21 -6.82
CA PRO A 183 8.02 11.86 -6.16
C PRO A 183 7.25 12.82 -7.10
N ASP A 184 7.91 13.39 -8.12
CA ASP A 184 7.25 14.32 -9.06
C ASP A 184 6.24 13.55 -9.93
N ARG A 185 6.59 12.32 -10.35
CA ARG A 185 5.66 11.44 -11.08
C ARG A 185 4.48 11.03 -10.22
N VAL A 186 4.70 10.71 -8.96
CA VAL A 186 3.63 10.35 -8.03
C VAL A 186 2.65 11.51 -7.85
N LEU A 187 3.16 12.72 -7.64
CA LEU A 187 2.32 13.92 -7.50
C LEU A 187 1.51 14.21 -8.77
N ALA A 188 2.15 14.15 -9.94
CA ALA A 188 1.46 14.35 -11.22
C ALA A 188 0.39 13.27 -11.47
N TRP A 189 0.68 12.01 -11.14
CA TRP A 189 -0.27 10.91 -11.26
C TRP A 189 -1.48 11.09 -10.34
N LEU A 190 -1.28 11.57 -9.11
CA LEU A 190 -2.37 11.88 -8.19
C LEU A 190 -3.27 13.01 -8.73
N GLN A 191 -2.67 14.07 -9.27
CA GLN A 191 -3.42 15.18 -9.89
C GLN A 191 -4.25 14.69 -11.08
N GLU A 192 -3.67 13.90 -11.98
CA GLU A 192 -4.40 13.30 -13.10
C GLU A 192 -5.54 12.40 -12.64
N MET A 193 -5.30 11.58 -11.63
CA MET A 193 -6.33 10.73 -11.02
C MET A 193 -7.54 11.56 -10.55
N ARG A 194 -7.30 12.69 -9.86
CA ARG A 194 -8.37 13.59 -9.41
C ARG A 194 -9.04 14.32 -10.58
N ALA A 195 -8.28 14.72 -11.58
CA ALA A 195 -8.83 15.33 -12.79
C ALA A 195 -9.78 14.39 -13.56
N ARG A 196 -9.54 13.07 -13.47
CA ARG A 196 -10.44 12.03 -14.00
C ARG A 196 -11.64 11.70 -13.10
N GLY A 197 -11.80 12.40 -11.98
CA GLY A 197 -12.91 12.21 -11.04
C GLY A 197 -12.76 11.01 -10.12
N LEU A 198 -11.58 10.44 -9.98
CA LEU A 198 -11.30 9.33 -9.09
C LEU A 198 -10.90 9.83 -7.70
N ASP A 199 -11.86 9.97 -6.78
CA ASP A 199 -11.66 10.52 -5.43
C ASP A 199 -11.34 9.45 -4.36
N HIS A 200 -10.90 8.28 -4.79
CA HIS A 200 -10.59 7.16 -3.92
C HIS A 200 -9.37 7.42 -3.03
N ALA A 201 -9.31 6.75 -1.87
CA ALA A 201 -8.14 6.78 -1.02
C ALA A 201 -6.94 6.12 -1.71
N VAL A 202 -5.76 6.74 -1.59
CA VAL A 202 -4.51 6.24 -2.18
C VAL A 202 -3.50 5.97 -1.08
N ARG A 203 -2.80 4.85 -1.19
CA ARG A 203 -1.57 4.55 -0.47
C ARG A 203 -0.40 4.60 -1.42
N ILE A 204 0.47 5.56 -1.25
CA ILE A 204 1.68 5.71 -2.08
C ILE A 204 2.71 4.67 -1.66
N GLY A 205 3.12 3.84 -2.60
CA GLY A 205 4.18 2.86 -2.40
C GLY A 205 5.55 3.50 -2.20
N VAL A 206 6.18 3.18 -1.08
CA VAL A 206 7.49 3.71 -0.68
C VAL A 206 8.43 2.55 -0.42
N PRO A 207 9.57 2.45 -1.13
CA PRO A 207 10.57 1.46 -0.77
C PRO A 207 11.17 1.81 0.59
N GLY A 208 11.09 0.90 1.55
CA GLY A 208 11.75 1.05 2.85
C GLY A 208 13.27 1.10 2.72
N PRO A 209 13.99 1.49 3.79
CA PRO A 209 15.44 1.59 3.78
C PRO A 209 16.07 0.22 3.50
N ALA A 210 16.94 0.15 2.49
CA ALA A 210 17.58 -1.09 2.08
C ALA A 210 18.94 -0.85 1.41
N GLY A 211 19.71 -1.93 1.23
CA GLY A 211 20.92 -1.86 0.40
C GLY A 211 20.59 -1.48 -1.04
N ILE A 212 21.43 -0.64 -1.65
CA ILE A 212 21.19 -0.11 -3.00
C ILE A 212 21.01 -1.23 -4.03
N LYS A 213 21.82 -2.30 -3.95
CA LYS A 213 21.66 -3.47 -4.83
C LYS A 213 20.28 -4.13 -4.69
N THR A 214 19.74 -4.18 -3.47
CA THR A 214 18.41 -4.73 -3.19
C THR A 214 17.34 -3.86 -3.83
N LEU A 215 17.40 -2.54 -3.64
CA LEU A 215 16.45 -1.58 -4.25
C LEU A 215 16.45 -1.69 -5.78
N LEU A 216 17.62 -1.73 -6.41
CA LEU A 216 17.74 -1.88 -7.87
C LEU A 216 17.19 -3.22 -8.38
N ARG A 217 17.41 -4.31 -7.62
CA ARG A 217 16.85 -5.63 -7.96
C ARG A 217 15.33 -5.60 -7.95
N PHE A 218 14.71 -5.03 -6.93
CA PHE A 218 13.26 -4.90 -6.86
C PHE A 218 12.71 -3.96 -7.93
N ALA A 219 13.38 -2.84 -8.21
CA ALA A 219 13.01 -1.93 -9.29
C ALA A 219 12.96 -2.67 -10.64
N LYS A 220 13.99 -3.45 -10.96
CA LYS A 220 14.03 -4.24 -12.18
C LYS A 220 12.91 -5.30 -12.21
N PHE A 221 12.69 -6.00 -11.11
CA PHE A 221 11.66 -7.04 -11.00
C PHE A 221 10.26 -6.48 -11.20
N CYS A 222 9.96 -5.33 -10.59
CA CYS A 222 8.65 -4.67 -10.65
C CYS A 222 8.47 -3.73 -11.85
N GLY A 223 9.44 -3.63 -12.75
CA GLY A 223 9.36 -2.73 -13.91
C GLY A 223 9.39 -1.24 -13.55
N VAL A 224 9.89 -0.88 -12.37
CA VAL A 224 9.98 0.51 -11.91
C VAL A 224 11.17 1.21 -12.56
N GLY A 225 10.95 2.42 -13.08
CA GLY A 225 11.97 3.23 -13.69
C GLY A 225 13.09 3.60 -12.70
N ALA A 226 14.33 3.20 -12.99
CA ALA A 226 15.49 3.40 -12.15
C ALA A 226 16.65 4.07 -12.92
N SER A 227 16.37 5.12 -13.69
CA SER A 227 17.43 5.93 -14.31
C SER A 227 18.29 6.61 -13.24
N SER A 228 19.54 6.96 -13.59
CA SER A 228 20.45 7.63 -12.67
C SER A 228 19.88 8.95 -12.11
N ALA A 229 19.12 9.69 -12.91
CA ALA A 229 18.44 10.91 -12.49
C ALA A 229 17.34 10.63 -11.46
N VAL A 230 16.50 9.60 -11.69
CA VAL A 230 15.43 9.16 -10.77
C VAL A 230 16.04 8.64 -9.46
N LEU A 231 17.05 7.80 -9.54
CA LEU A 231 17.74 7.29 -8.35
C LEU A 231 18.34 8.41 -7.48
N LYS A 232 18.87 9.45 -8.13
CA LYS A 232 19.38 10.63 -7.41
C LYS A 232 18.28 11.41 -6.68
N LYS A 233 17.07 11.49 -7.24
CA LYS A 233 15.89 12.09 -6.56
C LYS A 233 15.53 11.34 -5.28
N TYR A 234 15.61 10.03 -5.29
CA TYR A 234 15.40 9.22 -4.10
C TYR A 234 16.55 9.32 -3.09
N GLY A 235 17.75 9.66 -3.52
CA GLY A 235 18.95 9.75 -2.68
C GLY A 235 19.94 8.60 -2.89
N ILE A 236 19.73 7.78 -3.92
CA ILE A 236 20.64 6.70 -4.28
C ILE A 236 21.81 7.27 -5.12
N SER A 237 23.04 7.00 -4.67
CA SER A 237 24.26 7.24 -5.45
C SER A 237 24.69 5.95 -6.13
N ILE A 238 24.68 5.95 -7.46
CA ILE A 238 25.11 4.81 -8.27
C ILE A 238 26.60 4.52 -8.14
N THR A 239 27.38 5.47 -7.61
CA THR A 239 28.82 5.27 -7.34
C THR A 239 29.09 4.50 -6.04
N ASN A 240 28.08 4.34 -5.17
CA ASN A 240 28.19 3.62 -3.91
C ASN A 240 27.17 2.45 -3.82
N LEU A 241 27.34 1.47 -4.68
CA LEU A 241 26.45 0.31 -4.74
C LEU A 241 26.51 -0.61 -3.50
N LEU A 242 27.50 -0.43 -2.64
CA LEU A 242 27.62 -1.19 -1.38
C LEU A 242 26.93 -0.47 -0.20
N GLY A 243 26.46 0.75 -0.41
CA GLY A 243 25.76 1.53 0.60
C GLY A 243 24.29 1.11 0.76
N SER A 244 23.63 1.79 1.67
CA SER A 244 22.18 1.74 1.87
C SER A 244 21.55 3.09 1.55
N ALA A 245 20.27 3.10 1.21
CA ALA A 245 19.48 4.31 1.02
C ALA A 245 18.12 4.14 1.73
N GLY A 246 17.60 5.28 2.18
CA GLY A 246 16.26 5.40 2.76
C GLY A 246 15.40 6.37 1.95
N PRO A 247 14.10 6.43 2.23
CA PRO A 247 13.14 7.23 1.47
C PRO A 247 13.06 8.70 1.89
N GLU A 248 14.02 9.25 2.66
CA GLU A 248 13.95 10.60 3.21
C GLU A 248 13.62 11.66 2.17
N LYS A 249 14.45 11.73 1.11
CA LYS A 249 14.29 12.75 0.07
C LYS A 249 12.96 12.60 -0.69
N PHE A 250 12.54 11.37 -0.91
CA PHE A 250 11.27 11.06 -1.57
C PHE A 250 10.09 11.53 -0.71
N ILE A 251 10.09 11.17 0.58
CA ILE A 251 9.00 11.53 1.50
C ILE A 251 9.01 13.03 1.80
N ASP A 252 10.18 13.66 1.96
CA ASP A 252 10.26 15.11 2.15
C ASP A 252 9.65 15.86 0.97
N LYS A 253 9.89 15.39 -0.25
CA LYS A 253 9.35 16.02 -1.44
C LYS A 253 7.84 15.80 -1.55
N LEU A 254 7.34 14.61 -1.23
CA LEU A 254 5.90 14.37 -1.13
C LEU A 254 5.26 15.25 -0.06
N ARG A 255 5.87 15.39 1.11
CA ARG A 255 5.36 16.22 2.21
C ARG A 255 5.20 17.69 1.80
N VAL A 256 6.09 18.20 0.99
CA VAL A 256 6.02 19.59 0.48
C VAL A 256 5.03 19.72 -0.70
N GLY A 257 4.95 18.68 -1.53
CA GLY A 257 4.16 18.71 -2.76
C GLY A 257 2.69 18.30 -2.60
N LEU A 258 2.34 17.60 -1.54
CA LEU A 258 0.96 17.18 -1.30
C LEU A 258 0.12 18.34 -0.76
N GLY A 259 -1.02 18.58 -1.40
CA GLY A 259 -2.03 19.55 -1.00
C GLY A 259 -3.43 18.96 -1.04
N PRO A 260 -4.47 19.74 -0.69
CA PRO A 260 -5.86 19.28 -0.69
C PRO A 260 -6.33 18.71 -2.04
N GLU A 261 -5.78 19.20 -3.14
CA GLU A 261 -6.07 18.76 -4.50
C GLU A 261 -5.66 17.31 -4.78
N HIS A 262 -4.76 16.74 -3.98
CA HIS A 262 -4.33 15.35 -4.10
C HIS A 262 -5.27 14.37 -3.36
N GLY A 263 -6.21 14.88 -2.55
CA GLY A 263 -7.20 14.09 -1.84
C GLY A 263 -6.61 13.24 -0.71
N LYS A 264 -7.24 12.10 -0.42
CA LYS A 264 -6.86 11.21 0.68
C LYS A 264 -5.63 10.38 0.33
N VAL A 265 -4.49 10.72 0.88
CA VAL A 265 -3.21 10.05 0.61
C VAL A 265 -2.55 9.58 1.90
N ARG A 266 -2.01 8.35 1.89
CA ARG A 266 -1.17 7.77 2.95
C ARG A 266 -0.02 7.02 2.33
N LEU A 267 0.96 6.62 3.14
CA LEU A 267 2.10 5.84 2.68
C LEU A 267 1.86 4.33 2.87
N HIS A 268 2.42 3.56 1.96
CA HIS A 268 2.55 2.11 2.07
C HIS A 268 4.02 1.75 1.92
N PHE A 269 4.62 1.19 2.95
CA PHE A 269 6.03 0.83 2.92
C PHE A 269 6.23 -0.61 2.47
N TYR A 270 7.12 -0.79 1.50
CA TYR A 270 7.68 -2.08 1.08
C TYR A 270 8.98 -2.32 1.85
N PRO A 271 9.04 -3.19 2.86
CA PRO A 271 10.20 -3.34 3.74
C PRO A 271 11.32 -4.14 3.08
N PHE A 272 11.87 -3.67 1.97
CA PHE A 272 12.91 -4.38 1.19
C PHE A 272 14.21 -4.66 1.97
N GLY A 273 14.48 -3.91 3.01
CA GLY A 273 15.59 -4.14 3.93
C GLY A 273 15.19 -4.79 5.25
N GLY A 274 13.94 -5.24 5.35
CA GLY A 274 13.33 -5.83 6.53
C GLY A 274 12.41 -4.89 7.30
N ILE A 275 11.41 -5.48 7.98
CA ILE A 275 10.37 -4.71 8.66
C ILE A 275 10.93 -3.89 9.83
N SER A 276 11.82 -4.44 10.65
CA SER A 276 12.40 -3.71 11.79
C SER A 276 13.13 -2.45 11.35
N LYS A 277 13.98 -2.54 10.30
CA LYS A 277 14.65 -1.36 9.75
C LYS A 277 13.68 -0.30 9.24
N THR A 278 12.55 -0.73 8.66
CA THR A 278 11.54 0.19 8.14
C THR A 278 10.82 0.89 9.28
N VAL A 279 10.43 0.17 10.32
CA VAL A 279 9.78 0.72 11.52
C VAL A 279 10.71 1.66 12.27
N ASP A 280 11.97 1.27 12.49
CA ASP A 280 12.99 2.11 13.11
C ASP A 280 13.20 3.40 12.32
N TRP A 281 13.27 3.29 10.98
CA TRP A 281 13.41 4.45 10.11
C TRP A 281 12.20 5.40 10.21
N ILE A 282 10.97 4.87 10.24
CA ILE A 282 9.75 5.69 10.41
C ILE A 282 9.81 6.45 11.73
N ALA A 283 10.12 5.78 12.82
CA ALA A 283 10.25 6.40 14.14
C ALA A 283 11.34 7.48 14.17
N ASP A 284 12.49 7.23 13.53
CA ASP A 284 13.57 8.21 13.40
C ASP A 284 13.16 9.43 12.55
N TYR A 285 12.45 9.18 11.45
CA TYR A 285 11.94 10.23 10.59
C TYR A 285 10.96 11.13 11.36
N GLU A 286 10.01 10.53 12.08
CA GLU A 286 9.04 11.25 12.89
C GLU A 286 9.69 12.09 13.98
N ARG A 287 10.70 11.55 14.68
CA ARG A 287 11.45 12.33 15.71
C ARG A 287 12.16 13.53 15.12
N ARG A 288 12.77 13.40 13.95
CA ARG A 288 13.46 14.49 13.26
C ARG A 288 12.53 15.59 12.75
N HIS A 289 11.28 15.23 12.45
CA HIS A 289 10.26 16.14 11.92
C HIS A 289 9.14 16.44 12.93
N ALA A 290 9.33 16.06 14.22
CA ALA A 290 8.43 16.48 15.28
C ALA A 290 8.41 18.02 15.31
N VAL A 291 7.22 18.60 15.12
CA VAL A 291 7.03 20.03 15.32
C VAL A 291 7.29 20.29 16.80
N VAL A 292 8.37 21.01 17.11
CA VAL A 292 8.54 21.59 18.44
C VAL A 292 7.43 22.64 18.53
N GLU A 293 6.33 22.30 19.19
CA GLU A 293 5.37 23.34 19.58
C GLU A 293 6.13 24.37 20.39
N PRO A 294 6.12 25.65 20.01
CA PRO A 294 6.65 26.68 20.88
C PRO A 294 5.87 26.60 22.17
N HIS A 295 6.56 26.41 23.29
CA HIS A 295 5.96 26.48 24.62
C HIS A 295 5.24 27.81 24.72
N SER A 296 3.94 27.84 24.49
CA SER A 296 3.06 28.92 24.84
C SER A 296 2.91 28.92 26.38
N GLY A 297 3.93 29.47 27.06
CA GLY A 297 3.80 29.92 28.41
C GLY A 297 2.85 31.13 28.44
N GLY A 298 1.57 30.87 28.49
CA GLY A 298 0.53 31.86 28.75
C GLY A 298 -0.21 31.49 30.06
N PRO A 299 -0.57 32.44 30.91
CA PRO A 299 -1.09 32.15 32.24
C PRO A 299 -2.47 31.52 32.19
N SER A 300 -2.66 30.49 33.03
CA SER A 300 -3.93 29.90 33.39
C SER A 300 -4.88 30.98 33.90
N GLY A 301 -5.97 31.21 33.20
CA GLY A 301 -7.07 32.04 33.62
C GLY A 301 -8.37 31.54 32.99
N TRP A 302 -8.98 30.52 33.59
CA TRP A 302 -10.40 30.27 33.42
C TRP A 302 -11.13 30.85 34.64
N PRO A 303 -12.14 31.71 34.45
CA PRO A 303 -13.06 32.06 35.53
C PRO A 303 -14.05 30.91 35.75
N GLU A 304 -14.45 30.75 37.02
CA GLU A 304 -15.46 29.83 37.55
C GLU A 304 -16.82 29.94 36.82
#